data_32ac3b703b045370a9b43272b513e7bb
#
_entry.id   32ac3b703b045370a9b43272b513e7bb
#
_cell.length_a   1.000
_cell.length_b   1.000
_cell.length_c   1.000
_cell.angle_alpha   90.00
_cell.angle_beta   90.00
_cell.angle_gamma   90.00
#
_symmetry.space_group_name_H-M   'P 1'
#
loop_
_entity.id
_entity.type
_entity.pdbx_description
1 polymer ?
#
loop_
_entity_poly.entity_id
_entity_poly.type
_entity_poly.pdbx_seq_one_letter_code
_entity_poly.pdbx_strand_id
1 'polypeptide(L)'
;MIRINFYHSLIFFNLCILLSGIKYLREGSFLLISLFLILTIGISHGSLDHIKGKKLIKYFGYKSMGIFYLSYLLIGAVIILIWLIFPKSLLFLFLIIAAFHFGKEDSEFINQKKNFELIYFLKGSLIITSPLFFHKEETLTIFETLNFYISNNLIISNEILFIFILLSLISGIILSLNKSIEAKSLLLMDYLSILILNYFLNPIIAFTIYFCFLHSIRHSISLIRDCLLYTSPSPRDYGT
;
A
#
# COMPACT_ATOMS: atom_id res chain seq x y z
N MET A 1 -1.61 -2.19 19.32
CA MET A 1 -1.46 -2.21 17.84
C MET A 1 -0.80 -3.47 17.30
N ILE A 2 0.39 -3.86 17.78
CA ILE A 2 1.12 -5.04 17.23
C ILE A 2 0.26 -6.30 17.26
N ARG A 3 -0.42 -6.62 18.37
CA ARG A 3 -1.29 -7.81 18.46
C ARG A 3 -2.43 -7.82 17.45
N ILE A 4 -3.15 -6.71 17.29
CA ILE A 4 -4.27 -6.62 16.34
C ILE A 4 -3.75 -6.85 14.90
N ASN A 5 -2.68 -6.17 14.53
CA ASN A 5 -2.07 -6.34 13.21
C ASN A 5 -1.45 -7.74 13.04
N PHE A 6 -0.95 -8.38 14.09
CA PHE A 6 -0.47 -9.76 14.05
C PHE A 6 -1.59 -10.75 13.70
N TYR A 7 -2.74 -10.67 14.40
CA TYR A 7 -3.88 -11.53 14.07
C TYR A 7 -4.42 -11.22 12.67
N HIS A 8 -4.46 -9.96 12.27
CA HIS A 8 -4.84 -9.57 10.92
C HIS A 8 -3.90 -10.18 9.87
N SER A 9 -2.58 -10.07 10.04
CA SER A 9 -1.61 -10.72 9.14
C SER A 9 -1.74 -12.24 9.13
N LEU A 10 -2.02 -12.86 10.27
CA LEU A 10 -2.22 -14.31 10.36
C LEU A 10 -3.45 -14.75 9.57
N ILE A 11 -4.58 -14.04 9.73
CA ILE A 11 -5.81 -14.31 8.96
C ILE A 11 -5.56 -14.09 7.47
N PHE A 12 -4.90 -12.98 7.11
CA PHE A 12 -4.59 -12.65 5.73
C PHE A 12 -3.67 -13.69 5.09
N PHE A 13 -2.64 -14.15 5.78
CA PHE A 13 -1.72 -15.18 5.30
C PHE A 13 -2.45 -16.51 5.00
N ASN A 14 -3.32 -16.95 5.92
CA ASN A 14 -4.14 -18.14 5.69
C ASN A 14 -5.11 -17.95 4.52
N LEU A 15 -5.72 -16.76 4.40
CA LEU A 15 -6.58 -16.43 3.26
C LEU A 15 -5.79 -16.50 1.94
N CYS A 16 -4.57 -15.99 1.89
CA CYS A 16 -3.72 -16.05 0.69
C CYS A 16 -3.42 -17.50 0.29
N ILE A 17 -3.11 -18.38 1.24
CA ILE A 17 -2.90 -19.82 0.98
C ILE A 17 -4.16 -20.45 0.41
N LEU A 18 -5.33 -20.20 1.03
CA LEU A 18 -6.60 -20.74 0.56
C LEU A 18 -6.95 -20.28 -0.86
N LEU A 19 -6.85 -18.97 -1.12
CA LEU A 19 -7.18 -18.40 -2.44
C LEU A 19 -6.21 -18.89 -3.53
N SER A 20 -4.93 -19.06 -3.20
CA SER A 20 -3.92 -19.59 -4.12
C SER A 20 -4.18 -21.05 -4.52
N GLY A 21 -4.88 -21.84 -3.69
CA GLY A 21 -5.30 -23.18 -3.98
C GLY A 21 -6.50 -23.28 -4.93
N ILE A 22 -7.22 -22.20 -5.16
CA ILE A 22 -8.44 -22.20 -5.99
C ILE A 22 -8.06 -22.07 -7.47
N LYS A 23 -8.13 -23.19 -8.22
CA LYS A 23 -7.78 -23.23 -9.65
C LYS A 23 -8.50 -22.16 -10.47
N TYR A 24 -9.77 -21.94 -10.21
CA TYR A 24 -10.60 -20.95 -10.91
C TYR A 24 -10.07 -19.52 -10.79
N LEU A 25 -9.54 -19.12 -9.63
CA LEU A 25 -8.93 -17.80 -9.43
C LEU A 25 -7.60 -17.65 -10.18
N ARG A 26 -6.92 -18.74 -10.44
CA ARG A 26 -5.64 -18.75 -11.17
C ARG A 26 -5.83 -18.59 -12.68
N GLU A 27 -6.91 -19.11 -13.21
CA GLU A 27 -7.17 -19.19 -14.66
C GLU A 27 -8.22 -18.14 -15.12
N GLY A 28 -8.98 -17.56 -14.19
CA GLY A 28 -10.08 -16.65 -14.50
C GLY A 28 -9.66 -15.18 -14.61
N SER A 29 -10.35 -14.44 -15.47
CA SER A 29 -10.27 -12.97 -15.51
C SER A 29 -11.35 -12.38 -14.60
N PHE A 30 -10.93 -11.81 -13.47
CA PHE A 30 -11.83 -11.21 -12.47
C PHE A 30 -11.76 -9.68 -12.46
N LEU A 31 -11.49 -9.07 -13.62
CA LEU A 31 -11.29 -7.63 -13.73
C LEU A 31 -12.44 -6.83 -13.11
N LEU A 32 -13.70 -7.19 -13.42
CA LEU A 32 -14.88 -6.47 -12.89
C LEU A 32 -15.02 -6.63 -11.38
N ILE A 33 -14.76 -7.83 -10.84
CA ILE A 33 -14.82 -8.08 -9.40
C ILE A 33 -13.67 -7.33 -8.70
N SER A 34 -12.48 -7.35 -9.27
CA SER A 34 -11.33 -6.60 -8.76
C SER A 34 -11.61 -5.10 -8.75
N LEU A 35 -12.16 -4.56 -9.84
CA LEU A 35 -12.55 -3.16 -9.92
C LEU A 35 -13.62 -2.81 -8.88
N PHE A 36 -14.65 -3.64 -8.73
CA PHE A 36 -15.68 -3.46 -7.73
C PHE A 36 -15.12 -3.44 -6.30
N LEU A 37 -14.22 -4.36 -5.95
CA LEU A 37 -13.58 -4.41 -4.64
C LEU A 37 -12.69 -3.18 -4.39
N ILE A 38 -11.90 -2.77 -5.38
CA ILE A 38 -11.07 -1.57 -5.27
C ILE A 38 -11.93 -0.32 -5.12
N LEU A 39 -13.03 -0.20 -5.87
CA LEU A 39 -13.93 0.95 -5.77
C LEU A 39 -14.70 0.99 -4.45
N THR A 40 -15.08 -0.14 -3.89
CA THR A 40 -15.84 -0.19 -2.63
C THR A 40 -14.95 -0.10 -1.40
N ILE A 41 -13.93 -0.94 -1.30
CA ILE A 41 -13.03 -1.00 -0.15
C ILE A 41 -11.92 0.05 -0.29
N GLY A 42 -11.40 0.26 -1.51
CA GLY A 42 -10.34 1.23 -1.77
C GLY A 42 -10.81 2.68 -1.61
N ILE A 43 -12.02 3.04 -2.03
CA ILE A 43 -12.59 4.38 -1.79
C ILE A 43 -12.75 4.64 -0.29
N SER A 44 -13.09 3.62 0.51
CA SER A 44 -13.17 3.77 1.96
C SER A 44 -11.83 4.16 2.59
N HIS A 45 -10.71 3.78 1.95
CA HIS A 45 -9.36 4.17 2.34
C HIS A 45 -9.18 5.71 2.35
N GLY A 46 -9.68 6.41 1.33
CA GLY A 46 -9.65 7.88 1.25
C GLY A 46 -10.79 8.59 1.99
N SER A 47 -11.81 7.88 2.46
CA SER A 47 -13.00 8.49 3.09
C SER A 47 -12.69 9.30 4.35
N LEU A 48 -11.60 8.97 5.04
CA LEU A 48 -11.15 9.64 6.27
C LEU A 48 -10.10 10.75 6.01
N ASP A 49 -9.77 11.05 4.75
CA ASP A 49 -8.82 12.11 4.40
C ASP A 49 -9.28 13.50 4.88
N HIS A 50 -10.60 13.70 5.00
CA HIS A 50 -11.15 14.94 5.56
C HIS A 50 -10.69 15.18 7.01
N ILE A 51 -10.43 14.14 7.80
CA ILE A 51 -9.93 14.26 9.19
C ILE A 51 -8.46 14.71 9.16
N LYS A 52 -7.64 14.12 8.31
CA LYS A 52 -6.25 14.55 8.08
C LYS A 52 -6.23 15.98 7.51
N GLY A 53 -7.12 16.27 6.57
CA GLY A 53 -7.32 17.60 5.98
C GLY A 53 -7.68 18.67 7.02
N LYS A 54 -8.55 18.37 7.97
CA LYS A 54 -8.91 19.26 9.07
C LYS A 54 -7.70 19.60 9.95
N LYS A 55 -6.84 18.63 10.25
CA LYS A 55 -5.58 18.86 10.99
C LYS A 55 -4.63 19.75 10.19
N LEU A 56 -4.48 19.47 8.89
CA LEU A 56 -3.60 20.21 7.99
C LEU A 56 -4.03 21.67 7.85
N ILE A 57 -5.31 21.93 7.59
CA ILE A 57 -5.88 23.29 7.49
C ILE A 57 -5.66 24.07 8.79
N LYS A 58 -5.89 23.44 9.94
CA LYS A 58 -5.65 24.06 11.25
C LYS A 58 -4.17 24.38 11.47
N TYR A 59 -3.27 23.49 11.04
CA TYR A 59 -1.82 23.70 11.14
C TYR A 59 -1.37 24.95 10.35
N PHE A 60 -1.94 25.18 9.16
CA PHE A 60 -1.67 26.37 8.35
C PHE A 60 -2.48 27.61 8.79
N GLY A 61 -3.23 27.54 9.87
CA GLY A 61 -3.99 28.66 10.40
C GLY A 61 -5.29 28.99 9.66
N TYR A 62 -5.70 28.15 8.70
CA TYR A 62 -6.97 28.37 7.99
C TYR A 62 -8.16 27.80 8.78
N LYS A 63 -9.31 28.46 8.66
CA LYS A 63 -10.56 28.04 9.35
C LYS A 63 -11.51 27.25 8.43
N SER A 64 -11.43 27.45 7.13
CA SER A 64 -12.39 26.87 6.17
C SER A 64 -11.88 25.58 5.55
N MET A 65 -12.67 24.51 5.67
CA MET A 65 -12.45 23.26 4.95
C MET A 65 -12.59 23.37 3.43
N GLY A 66 -13.26 24.44 2.94
CA GLY A 66 -13.38 24.69 1.51
C GLY A 66 -12.01 24.84 0.82
N ILE A 67 -11.03 25.43 1.51
CA ILE A 67 -9.66 25.56 1.00
C ILE A 67 -9.04 24.16 0.78
N PHE A 68 -9.24 23.24 1.73
CA PHE A 68 -8.75 21.86 1.58
C PHE A 68 -9.36 21.16 0.37
N TYR A 69 -10.68 21.20 0.24
CA TYR A 69 -11.35 20.53 -0.88
C TYR A 69 -10.99 21.14 -2.23
N LEU A 70 -10.90 22.48 -2.30
CA LEU A 70 -10.47 23.14 -3.53
C LEU A 70 -9.03 22.76 -3.90
N SER A 71 -8.11 22.78 -2.95
CA SER A 71 -6.71 22.37 -3.17
C SER A 71 -6.62 20.91 -3.60
N TYR A 72 -7.40 20.01 -2.97
CA TYR A 72 -7.47 18.60 -3.30
C TYR A 72 -7.92 18.38 -4.76
N LEU A 73 -8.99 19.06 -5.17
CA LEU A 73 -9.50 18.99 -6.55
C LEU A 73 -8.51 19.58 -7.56
N LEU A 74 -7.86 20.71 -7.23
CA LEU A 74 -6.85 21.33 -8.09
C LEU A 74 -5.63 20.43 -8.28
N ILE A 75 -5.13 19.81 -7.21
CA ILE A 75 -4.02 18.84 -7.32
C ILE A 75 -4.44 17.67 -8.19
N GLY A 76 -5.63 17.11 -8.00
CA GLY A 76 -6.15 16.03 -8.86
C GLY A 76 -6.22 16.44 -10.33
N ALA A 77 -6.75 17.62 -10.63
CA ALA A 77 -6.80 18.15 -11.99
C ALA A 77 -5.42 18.32 -12.61
N VAL A 78 -4.45 18.87 -11.84
CA VAL A 78 -3.06 19.02 -12.30
C VAL A 78 -2.43 17.66 -12.60
N ILE A 79 -2.64 16.65 -11.73
CA ILE A 79 -2.13 15.30 -11.94
C ILE A 79 -2.71 14.71 -13.23
N ILE A 80 -4.02 14.87 -13.49
CA ILE A 80 -4.65 14.41 -14.74
C ILE A 80 -4.04 15.10 -15.96
N LEU A 81 -3.83 16.41 -15.91
CA LEU A 81 -3.20 17.15 -17.01
C LEU A 81 -1.77 16.68 -17.26
N ILE A 82 -0.96 16.46 -16.21
CA ILE A 82 0.39 15.92 -16.33
C ILE A 82 0.35 14.51 -16.93
N TRP A 83 -0.62 13.67 -16.52
CA TRP A 83 -0.80 12.34 -17.08
C TRP A 83 -1.04 12.36 -18.58
N LEU A 84 -1.87 13.28 -19.07
CA LEU A 84 -2.16 13.41 -20.52
C LEU A 84 -0.92 13.81 -21.33
N ILE A 85 0.04 14.53 -20.72
CA ILE A 85 1.23 15.04 -21.42
C ILE A 85 2.43 14.10 -21.21
N PHE A 86 2.63 13.59 -20.00
CA PHE A 86 3.78 12.80 -19.59
C PHE A 86 3.40 11.49 -18.87
N PRO A 87 2.63 10.59 -19.50
CA PRO A 87 2.10 9.39 -18.82
C PRO A 87 3.22 8.49 -18.28
N LYS A 88 4.33 8.31 -19.02
CA LYS A 88 5.46 7.46 -18.60
C LYS A 88 6.12 7.97 -17.33
N SER A 89 6.46 9.25 -17.31
CA SER A 89 7.13 9.87 -16.16
C SER A 89 6.24 9.88 -14.94
N LEU A 90 4.94 10.14 -15.12
CA LEU A 90 4.00 10.18 -14.02
C LEU A 90 3.72 8.79 -13.46
N LEU A 91 3.61 7.75 -14.30
CA LEU A 91 3.47 6.37 -13.82
C LEU A 91 4.71 5.94 -13.02
N PHE A 92 5.92 6.25 -13.53
CA PHE A 92 7.15 5.94 -12.80
C PHE A 92 7.20 6.63 -11.43
N LEU A 93 6.88 7.92 -11.39
CA LEU A 93 6.78 8.67 -10.13
C LEU A 93 5.71 8.09 -9.19
N PHE A 94 4.56 7.73 -9.74
CA PHE A 94 3.48 7.08 -8.98
C PHE A 94 3.95 5.76 -8.35
N LEU A 95 4.64 4.90 -9.09
CA LEU A 95 5.16 3.62 -8.56
C LEU A 95 6.18 3.84 -7.43
N ILE A 96 7.06 4.86 -7.54
CA ILE A 96 7.99 5.22 -6.46
C ILE A 96 7.23 5.67 -5.20
N ILE A 97 6.27 6.58 -5.37
CA ILE A 97 5.45 7.09 -4.25
C ILE A 97 4.62 5.96 -3.64
N ALA A 98 4.04 5.09 -4.46
CA ALA A 98 3.27 3.94 -4.02
C ALA A 98 4.13 2.95 -3.21
N ALA A 99 5.34 2.64 -3.68
CA ALA A 99 6.27 1.79 -2.93
C ALA A 99 6.56 2.36 -1.54
N PHE A 100 6.88 3.65 -1.46
CA PHE A 100 7.10 4.31 -0.18
C PHE A 100 5.85 4.29 0.71
N HIS A 101 4.69 4.64 0.16
CA HIS A 101 3.42 4.70 0.87
C HIS A 101 3.03 3.34 1.45
N PHE A 102 3.01 2.30 0.63
CA PHE A 102 2.68 0.95 1.08
C PHE A 102 3.65 0.44 2.15
N GLY A 103 4.95 0.62 1.93
CA GLY A 103 5.95 0.17 2.89
C GLY A 103 5.85 0.89 4.22
N LYS A 104 5.58 2.20 4.22
CA LYS A 104 5.41 3.00 5.43
C LYS A 104 4.12 2.63 6.16
N GLU A 105 2.98 2.72 5.50
CA GLU A 105 1.67 2.49 6.11
C GLU A 105 1.55 1.08 6.68
N ASP A 106 2.09 0.07 5.99
CA ASP A 106 2.04 -1.32 6.42
C ASP A 106 3.03 -1.68 7.53
N SER A 107 3.88 -0.76 7.98
CA SER A 107 4.90 -1.08 8.99
C SER A 107 5.26 0.02 9.98
N GLU A 108 4.80 1.27 9.79
CA GLU A 108 5.14 2.39 10.68
C GLU A 108 4.73 2.13 12.15
N PHE A 109 3.64 1.37 12.37
CA PHE A 109 3.20 1.00 13.72
C PHE A 109 4.18 0.10 14.49
N ILE A 110 5.15 -0.52 13.80
CA ILE A 110 6.21 -1.34 14.40
C ILE A 110 7.39 -0.46 14.80
N ASN A 111 7.75 0.52 13.97
CA ASN A 111 8.91 1.36 14.20
C ASN A 111 8.65 2.80 13.72
N GLN A 112 8.44 3.72 14.66
CA GLN A 112 8.16 5.13 14.40
C GLN A 112 9.44 6.00 14.42
N LYS A 113 10.63 5.42 14.27
CA LYS A 113 11.86 6.20 14.24
C LYS A 113 11.95 7.03 12.97
N LYS A 114 12.45 8.24 13.09
CA LYS A 114 12.85 9.08 11.95
C LYS A 114 14.04 8.41 11.25
N ASN A 115 14.17 8.61 9.94
CA ASN A 115 15.24 8.10 9.06
C ASN A 115 15.09 6.62 8.63
N PHE A 116 13.85 6.16 8.50
CA PHE A 116 13.55 4.83 7.94
C PHE A 116 12.91 4.92 6.54
N GLU A 117 12.95 6.09 5.90
CA GLU A 117 12.29 6.33 4.62
C GLU A 117 12.73 5.35 3.53
N LEU A 118 14.05 5.11 3.41
CA LEU A 118 14.60 4.14 2.46
C LEU A 118 14.16 2.71 2.80
N ILE A 119 14.11 2.36 4.08
CA ILE A 119 13.67 1.02 4.52
C ILE A 119 12.19 0.80 4.20
N TYR A 120 11.34 1.81 4.39
CA TYR A 120 9.93 1.75 3.98
C TYR A 120 9.78 1.62 2.47
N PHE A 121 10.53 2.42 1.69
CA PHE A 121 10.54 2.30 0.24
C PHE A 121 10.93 0.89 -0.23
N LEU A 122 12.03 0.36 0.29
CA LEU A 122 12.50 -0.98 -0.07
C LEU A 122 11.49 -2.06 0.34
N LYS A 123 10.86 -1.95 1.52
CA LYS A 123 9.82 -2.89 1.94
C LYS A 123 8.62 -2.87 0.98
N GLY A 124 8.13 -1.68 0.66
CA GLY A 124 6.95 -1.53 -0.19
C GLY A 124 7.22 -1.78 -1.67
N SER A 125 8.48 -1.73 -2.13
CA SER A 125 8.84 -2.08 -3.50
C SER A 125 8.43 -3.52 -3.88
N LEU A 126 8.26 -4.42 -2.90
CA LEU A 126 7.79 -5.79 -3.11
C LEU A 126 6.47 -5.83 -3.88
N ILE A 127 5.54 -4.92 -3.58
CA ILE A 127 4.21 -4.86 -4.21
C ILE A 127 4.31 -4.63 -5.73
N ILE A 128 5.36 -3.91 -6.15
CA ILE A 128 5.59 -3.56 -7.55
C ILE A 128 6.51 -4.59 -8.22
N THR A 129 7.54 -5.02 -7.52
CA THR A 129 8.56 -5.90 -8.09
C THR A 129 8.13 -7.36 -8.18
N SER A 130 7.28 -7.84 -7.27
CA SER A 130 6.80 -9.23 -7.31
C SER A 130 5.91 -9.54 -8.53
N PRO A 131 4.89 -8.73 -8.91
CA PRO A 131 4.15 -9.00 -10.14
C PRO A 131 5.03 -8.88 -11.40
N LEU A 132 5.97 -7.92 -11.44
CA LEU A 132 6.93 -7.81 -12.55
C LEU A 132 7.89 -9.01 -12.63
N PHE A 133 8.19 -9.68 -11.52
CA PHE A 133 9.06 -10.84 -11.49
C PHE A 133 8.33 -12.12 -11.90
N PHE A 134 7.13 -12.36 -11.37
CA PHE A 134 6.39 -13.59 -11.60
C PHE A 134 5.50 -13.56 -12.86
N HIS A 135 4.95 -12.38 -13.22
CA HIS A 135 3.99 -12.17 -14.32
C HIS A 135 4.38 -10.95 -15.16
N LYS A 136 5.62 -10.95 -15.66
CA LYS A 136 6.21 -9.79 -16.33
C LYS A 136 5.38 -9.32 -17.52
N GLU A 137 5.05 -10.21 -18.43
CA GLU A 137 4.31 -9.91 -19.66
C GLU A 137 2.93 -9.30 -19.35
N GLU A 138 2.18 -9.92 -18.44
CA GLU A 138 0.86 -9.44 -18.03
C GLU A 138 0.96 -8.08 -17.33
N THR A 139 1.96 -7.89 -16.46
CA THR A 139 2.17 -6.61 -15.74
C THR A 139 2.55 -5.50 -16.71
N LEU A 140 3.40 -5.78 -17.69
CA LEU A 140 3.77 -4.82 -18.72
C LEU A 140 2.58 -4.46 -19.61
N THR A 141 1.75 -5.43 -19.99
CA THR A 141 0.51 -5.18 -20.74
C THR A 141 -0.45 -4.25 -19.98
N ILE A 142 -0.56 -4.40 -18.64
CA ILE A 142 -1.33 -3.46 -17.82
C ILE A 142 -0.72 -2.05 -17.91
N PHE A 143 0.60 -1.91 -17.83
CA PHE A 143 1.25 -0.61 -17.95
C PHE A 143 1.07 0.00 -19.34
N GLU A 144 1.08 -0.81 -20.40
CA GLU A 144 0.83 -0.35 -21.77
C GLU A 144 -0.59 0.22 -21.94
N THR A 145 -1.60 -0.38 -21.30
CA THR A 145 -2.97 0.17 -21.32
C THR A 145 -3.06 1.56 -20.68
N LEU A 146 -2.09 1.89 -19.82
CA LEU A 146 -1.94 3.22 -19.21
C LEU A 146 -1.04 4.17 -20.04
N ASN A 147 -0.83 3.88 -21.33
CA ASN A 147 0.08 4.61 -22.22
C ASN A 147 1.55 4.58 -21.80
N PHE A 148 1.94 3.53 -21.07
CA PHE A 148 3.33 3.32 -20.64
C PHE A 148 3.99 2.25 -21.52
N TYR A 149 4.42 2.64 -22.73
CA TYR A 149 5.22 1.76 -23.56
C TYR A 149 6.64 1.69 -23.02
N ILE A 150 7.04 0.54 -22.49
CA ILE A 150 8.43 0.25 -22.18
C ILE A 150 9.08 -0.10 -23.53
N SER A 151 9.99 0.76 -24.03
CA SER A 151 10.82 0.36 -25.15
C SER A 151 11.61 -0.87 -24.75
N ASN A 152 11.77 -1.85 -25.66
CA ASN A 152 12.50 -3.10 -25.43
C ASN A 152 13.94 -2.91 -24.90
N ASN A 153 14.45 -1.68 -24.89
CA ASN A 153 15.77 -1.31 -24.40
C ASN A 153 15.81 -0.98 -22.89
N LEU A 154 14.66 -0.77 -22.25
CA LEU A 154 14.61 -0.65 -20.79
C LEU A 154 14.20 -2.02 -20.19
N ILE A 155 15.08 -2.98 -20.41
CA ILE A 155 14.90 -4.33 -19.87
C ILE A 155 15.12 -4.22 -18.36
N ILE A 156 14.03 -4.16 -17.60
CA ILE A 156 14.09 -4.46 -16.18
C ILE A 156 14.49 -5.93 -16.10
N SER A 157 15.75 -6.20 -15.82
CA SER A 157 16.24 -7.56 -15.80
C SER A 157 15.65 -8.30 -14.60
N ASN A 158 15.45 -9.60 -14.73
CA ASN A 158 14.91 -10.41 -13.63
C ASN A 158 15.85 -10.40 -12.42
N GLU A 159 17.14 -10.24 -12.63
CA GLU A 159 18.15 -10.12 -11.57
C GLU A 159 17.91 -8.86 -10.71
N ILE A 160 17.62 -7.74 -11.35
CA ILE A 160 17.31 -6.48 -10.64
C ILE A 160 16.02 -6.65 -9.84
N LEU A 161 14.98 -7.23 -10.43
CA LEU A 161 13.71 -7.48 -9.72
C LEU A 161 13.92 -8.42 -8.52
N PHE A 162 14.71 -9.47 -8.69
CA PHE A 162 15.04 -10.38 -7.60
C PHE A 162 15.83 -9.70 -6.47
N ILE A 163 16.78 -8.81 -6.81
CA ILE A 163 17.49 -8.01 -5.82
C ILE A 163 16.53 -7.14 -5.01
N PHE A 164 15.54 -6.48 -5.64
CA PHE A 164 14.54 -5.70 -4.91
C PHE A 164 13.67 -6.56 -4.00
N ILE A 165 13.29 -7.77 -4.42
CA ILE A 165 12.57 -8.74 -3.59
C ILE A 165 13.39 -9.10 -2.35
N LEU A 166 14.69 -9.37 -2.50
CA LEU A 166 15.59 -9.63 -1.37
C LEU A 166 15.77 -8.41 -0.47
N LEU A 167 15.93 -7.22 -1.04
CA LEU A 167 16.03 -5.97 -0.28
C LEU A 167 14.77 -5.69 0.53
N SER A 168 13.60 -6.04 0.00
CA SER A 168 12.34 -5.96 0.74
C SER A 168 12.32 -6.90 1.96
N LEU A 169 12.83 -8.13 1.84
CA LEU A 169 12.97 -9.05 2.97
C LEU A 169 13.94 -8.49 4.03
N ILE A 170 15.11 -8.03 3.58
CA ILE A 170 16.11 -7.44 4.46
C ILE A 170 15.54 -6.22 5.19
N SER A 171 14.79 -5.37 4.50
CA SER A 171 14.15 -4.20 5.11
C SER A 171 13.13 -4.60 6.19
N GLY A 172 12.35 -5.66 5.96
CA GLY A 172 11.46 -6.25 6.97
C GLY A 172 12.21 -6.76 8.20
N ILE A 173 13.35 -7.43 8.00
CA ILE A 173 14.22 -7.88 9.09
C ILE A 173 14.74 -6.68 9.88
N ILE A 174 15.24 -5.64 9.22
CA ILE A 174 15.74 -4.41 9.86
C ILE A 174 14.63 -3.74 10.70
N LEU A 175 13.42 -3.62 10.17
CA LEU A 175 12.28 -3.03 10.90
C LEU A 175 11.91 -3.84 12.15
N SER A 176 12.15 -5.14 12.13
CA SER A 176 11.82 -6.07 13.22
C SER A 176 12.96 -6.26 14.24
N LEU A 177 14.15 -5.69 14.02
CA LEU A 177 15.25 -5.79 14.95
C LEU A 177 14.85 -5.25 16.33
N ASN A 178 15.17 -6.02 17.37
CA ASN A 178 14.84 -5.72 18.76
C ASN A 178 13.33 -5.55 19.04
N LYS A 179 12.46 -6.15 18.20
CA LYS A 179 11.01 -6.19 18.41
C LYS A 179 10.54 -7.55 18.89
N SER A 180 9.28 -7.60 19.35
CA SER A 180 8.66 -8.86 19.81
C SER A 180 8.59 -9.90 18.69
N ILE A 181 8.40 -11.16 19.07
CA ILE A 181 8.25 -12.26 18.11
C ILE A 181 7.01 -12.05 17.25
N GLU A 182 5.93 -11.47 17.80
CA GLU A 182 4.73 -11.16 17.03
C GLU A 182 5.03 -10.16 15.91
N ALA A 183 5.85 -9.13 16.16
CA ALA A 183 6.22 -8.15 15.14
C ALA A 183 7.07 -8.77 14.03
N LYS A 184 8.00 -9.67 14.39
CA LYS A 184 8.82 -10.42 13.42
C LYS A 184 7.98 -11.34 12.55
N SER A 185 7.12 -12.13 13.19
CA SER A 185 6.22 -13.07 12.49
C SER A 185 5.24 -12.34 11.59
N LEU A 186 4.69 -11.19 12.02
CA LEU A 186 3.80 -10.34 11.24
C LEU A 186 4.46 -9.91 9.94
N LEU A 187 5.67 -9.31 10.00
CA LEU A 187 6.37 -8.85 8.81
C LEU A 187 6.74 -9.98 7.87
N LEU A 188 7.10 -11.15 8.40
CA LEU A 188 7.39 -12.33 7.59
C LEU A 188 6.12 -12.87 6.91
N MET A 189 4.99 -12.95 7.63
CA MET A 189 3.71 -13.37 7.05
C MET A 189 3.25 -12.42 5.94
N ASP A 190 3.37 -11.11 6.14
CA ASP A 190 3.04 -10.11 5.11
C ASP A 190 3.90 -10.31 3.85
N TYR A 191 5.20 -10.49 4.03
CA TYR A 191 6.14 -10.72 2.93
C TYR A 191 5.78 -11.99 2.15
N LEU A 192 5.59 -13.09 2.86
CA LEU A 192 5.24 -14.37 2.24
C LEU A 192 3.85 -14.32 1.57
N SER A 193 2.88 -13.63 2.16
CA SER A 193 1.55 -13.45 1.57
C SER A 193 1.62 -12.79 0.21
N ILE A 194 2.40 -11.70 0.09
CA ILE A 194 2.55 -10.98 -1.17
C ILE A 194 3.23 -11.86 -2.23
N LEU A 195 4.27 -12.61 -1.85
CA LEU A 195 4.93 -13.54 -2.77
C LEU A 195 3.98 -14.66 -3.21
N ILE A 196 3.24 -15.28 -2.29
CA ILE A 196 2.28 -16.34 -2.60
C ILE A 196 1.21 -15.82 -3.56
N LEU A 197 0.61 -14.66 -3.29
CA LEU A 197 -0.39 -14.07 -4.18
C LEU A 197 0.16 -13.86 -5.59
N ASN A 198 1.33 -13.23 -5.72
CA ASN A 198 1.91 -12.93 -7.02
C ASN A 198 2.52 -14.16 -7.73
N TYR A 199 2.83 -15.24 -7.01
CA TYR A 199 3.27 -16.48 -7.63
C TYR A 199 2.11 -17.26 -8.25
N PHE A 200 0.94 -17.27 -7.60
CA PHE A 200 -0.19 -18.11 -8.01
C PHE A 200 -1.28 -17.36 -8.78
N LEU A 201 -1.45 -16.05 -8.56
CA LEU A 201 -2.56 -15.27 -9.12
C LEU A 201 -2.03 -14.20 -10.08
N ASN A 202 -2.87 -13.83 -11.06
CA ASN A 202 -2.51 -12.74 -11.96
C ASN A 202 -2.34 -11.40 -11.21
N PRO A 203 -1.60 -10.42 -11.78
CA PRO A 203 -1.23 -9.18 -11.10
C PRO A 203 -2.41 -8.39 -10.56
N ILE A 204 -3.53 -8.33 -11.30
CA ILE A 204 -4.72 -7.55 -10.90
C ILE A 204 -5.38 -8.17 -9.68
N ILE A 205 -5.56 -9.49 -9.66
CA ILE A 205 -6.18 -10.20 -8.53
C ILE A 205 -5.26 -10.14 -7.31
N ALA A 206 -3.97 -10.41 -7.48
CA ALA A 206 -2.97 -10.36 -6.42
C ALA A 206 -2.93 -8.97 -5.76
N PHE A 207 -2.89 -7.91 -6.56
CA PHE A 207 -2.94 -6.53 -6.08
C PHE A 207 -4.27 -6.22 -5.38
N THR A 208 -5.40 -6.64 -5.94
CA THR A 208 -6.72 -6.39 -5.34
C THR A 208 -6.84 -7.02 -3.97
N ILE A 209 -6.42 -8.27 -3.81
CA ILE A 209 -6.47 -8.99 -2.54
C ILE A 209 -5.56 -8.29 -1.51
N TYR A 210 -4.33 -7.99 -1.89
CA TYR A 210 -3.40 -7.25 -1.04
C TYR A 210 -3.98 -5.89 -0.62
N PHE A 211 -4.39 -5.08 -1.60
CA PHE A 211 -4.82 -3.70 -1.37
C PHE A 211 -6.10 -3.64 -0.51
N CYS A 212 -7.10 -4.46 -0.84
CA CYS A 212 -8.37 -4.43 -0.12
C CYS A 212 -8.27 -5.07 1.28
N PHE A 213 -7.62 -6.22 1.40
CA PHE A 213 -7.71 -7.03 2.62
C PHE A 213 -6.50 -6.92 3.55
N LEU A 214 -5.34 -6.45 3.08
CA LEU A 214 -4.21 -6.17 3.96
C LEU A 214 -4.06 -4.66 4.19
N HIS A 215 -3.78 -3.92 3.12
CA HIS A 215 -3.42 -2.51 3.21
C HIS A 215 -4.57 -1.62 3.69
N SER A 216 -5.74 -1.66 3.04
CA SER A 216 -6.87 -0.79 3.39
C SER A 216 -7.44 -1.06 4.77
N ILE A 217 -7.50 -2.33 5.20
CA ILE A 217 -7.95 -2.68 6.56
C ILE A 217 -6.95 -2.16 7.59
N ARG A 218 -5.65 -2.34 7.36
CA ARG A 218 -4.59 -1.86 8.26
C ARG A 218 -4.60 -0.35 8.39
N HIS A 219 -4.74 0.35 7.28
CA HIS A 219 -4.90 1.79 7.26
C HIS A 219 -6.13 2.25 8.06
N SER A 220 -7.27 1.59 7.88
CA SER A 220 -8.50 1.90 8.64
C SER A 220 -8.30 1.68 10.13
N ILE A 221 -7.64 0.60 10.56
CA ILE A 221 -7.30 0.35 11.96
C ILE A 221 -6.43 1.47 12.53
N SER A 222 -5.44 1.93 11.78
CA SER A 222 -4.56 3.04 12.17
C SER A 222 -5.35 4.35 12.35
N LEU A 223 -6.22 4.69 11.40
CA LEU A 223 -7.05 5.90 11.45
C LEU A 223 -8.07 5.90 12.58
N ILE A 224 -8.76 4.76 12.82
CA ILE A 224 -9.70 4.63 13.93
C ILE A 224 -8.99 4.89 15.25
N ARG A 225 -7.81 4.33 15.44
CA ARG A 225 -7.00 4.59 16.64
C ARG A 225 -6.65 6.06 16.79
N ASP A 226 -6.19 6.70 15.73
CA ASP A 226 -5.83 8.12 15.76
C ASP A 226 -7.05 8.99 16.10
N CYS A 227 -8.24 8.63 15.61
CA CYS A 227 -9.49 9.29 15.98
C CYS A 227 -9.83 9.08 17.45
N LEU A 228 -9.75 7.84 17.97
CA LEU A 228 -10.06 7.53 19.38
C LEU A 228 -9.12 8.24 20.35
N LEU A 229 -7.83 8.32 20.03
CA LEU A 229 -6.85 9.04 20.85
C LEU A 229 -7.12 10.55 20.86
N TYR A 230 -7.72 11.10 19.79
CA TYR A 230 -8.02 12.52 19.70
C TYR A 230 -9.33 12.92 20.37
N THR A 231 -10.27 11.97 20.53
CA THR A 231 -11.58 12.19 21.19
C THR A 231 -11.58 11.82 22.67
N SER A 232 -10.51 11.18 23.16
CA SER A 232 -10.37 10.90 24.60
C SER A 232 -10.15 12.22 25.35
N PRO A 233 -11.01 12.57 26.35
CA PRO A 233 -10.81 13.76 27.16
C PRO A 233 -9.44 13.71 27.83
N SER A 234 -8.72 14.84 27.79
CA SER A 234 -7.46 14.96 28.51
C SER A 234 -7.69 14.77 30.01
N PRO A 235 -6.80 14.10 30.75
CA PRO A 235 -6.86 14.07 32.21
C PRO A 235 -6.95 15.48 32.86
N ARG A 236 -6.60 16.54 32.14
CA ARG A 236 -6.74 17.94 32.58
C ARG A 236 -8.18 18.44 32.52
N ASP A 237 -9.07 17.81 31.78
CA ASP A 237 -10.47 18.25 31.63
C ASP A 237 -11.35 17.78 32.83
N TYR A 238 -10.79 16.95 33.72
CA TYR A 238 -11.45 16.50 34.96
C TYR A 238 -10.95 17.22 36.23
N GLY A 239 -10.14 18.26 36.08
CA GLY A 239 -9.52 19.00 37.18
C GLY A 239 -10.10 20.40 37.37
N THR A 240 -11.41 20.49 37.64
CA THR A 240 -12.03 21.68 38.28
C THR A 240 -13.17 21.22 39.17
#